data_096114e8d4afe3fc60eaff74efdc9968
#
_entry.id   096114e8d4afe3fc60eaff74efdc9968
#
_cell.length_a   1.000
_cell.length_b   1.000
_cell.length_c   1.000
_cell.angle_alpha   90.00
_cell.angle_beta   90.00
_cell.angle_gamma   90.00
#
_symmetry.space_group_name_H-M   'P 1'
#
loop_
_entity.id
_entity.type
_entity.pdbx_description
1 polymer ?
#
loop_
_entity_poly.entity_id
_entity_poly.type
_entity_poly.pdbx_seq_one_letter_code
_entity_poly.pdbx_strand_id
1 'polypeptide(L)'
;VPGACSTITEEEVKNIEAVLKEAEYVLLQLEVNQEANELVAELACKHGCKVIVNTAPYAPVTDEFLSKAYMVTPNEVEAEEITGVPVKDLESAKKAAAYFYDRGVKEVLITLGSRGVFVSSGGREEIIPCFKVEAVDTTGAGDAFNGGLLAALSEGRDIWEAVRFASGLAALSVQKMGTT
;
A
#
# COMPACT_ATOMS: atom_id res chain seq x y z
N VAL A 1 7.49 17.73 9.23
CA VAL A 1 6.50 18.82 9.08
C VAL A 1 5.81 18.61 7.74
N PRO A 2 4.49 18.39 7.69
CA PRO A 2 3.78 18.02 6.46
C PRO A 2 3.82 19.10 5.35
N GLY A 3 4.08 20.35 5.69
CA GLY A 3 4.19 21.43 4.69
C GLY A 3 2.95 21.50 3.77
N ALA A 4 3.18 21.56 2.45
CA ALA A 4 2.12 21.64 1.45
C ALA A 4 1.24 20.38 1.39
N CYS A 5 1.72 19.24 1.87
CA CYS A 5 0.95 17.98 1.86
C CYS A 5 -0.35 18.05 2.69
N SER A 6 -0.42 18.96 3.68
CA SER A 6 -1.62 19.14 4.50
C SER A 6 -2.63 20.17 3.96
N THR A 7 -2.39 20.72 2.77
CA THR A 7 -3.18 21.84 2.23
C THR A 7 -3.80 21.53 0.86
N ILE A 8 -3.87 20.26 0.47
CA ILE A 8 -4.51 19.85 -0.77
C ILE A 8 -6.00 20.16 -0.69
N THR A 9 -6.49 20.90 -1.67
CA THR A 9 -7.88 21.38 -1.74
C THR A 9 -8.77 20.46 -2.55
N GLU A 10 -10.07 20.53 -2.30
CA GLU A 10 -11.08 19.82 -3.11
C GLU A 10 -10.99 20.16 -4.60
N GLU A 11 -10.68 21.44 -4.94
CA GLU A 11 -10.51 21.88 -6.33
C GLU A 11 -9.31 21.20 -6.99
N GLU A 12 -8.18 21.10 -6.31
CA GLU A 12 -6.99 20.39 -6.82
C GLU A 12 -7.28 18.92 -7.05
N VAL A 13 -8.01 18.26 -6.13
CA VAL A 13 -8.43 16.87 -6.31
C VAL A 13 -9.38 16.72 -7.52
N LYS A 14 -10.34 17.63 -7.69
CA LYS A 14 -11.25 17.59 -8.86
C LYS A 14 -10.51 17.77 -10.19
N ASN A 15 -9.42 18.51 -10.20
CA ASN A 15 -8.61 18.72 -11.41
C ASN A 15 -7.94 17.43 -11.91
N ILE A 16 -7.72 16.43 -11.05
CA ILE A 16 -7.17 15.12 -11.45
C ILE A 16 -8.24 14.09 -11.85
N GLU A 17 -9.54 14.42 -11.77
CA GLU A 17 -10.62 13.46 -12.10
C GLU A 17 -10.49 12.90 -13.53
N ALA A 18 -10.05 13.71 -14.48
CA ALA A 18 -9.80 13.27 -15.85
C ALA A 18 -8.72 12.17 -15.94
N VAL A 19 -7.68 12.28 -15.12
CA VAL A 19 -6.60 11.28 -15.02
C VAL A 19 -7.12 9.99 -14.39
N LEU A 20 -7.92 10.09 -13.33
CA LEU A 20 -8.51 8.93 -12.66
C LEU A 20 -9.43 8.11 -13.56
N LYS A 21 -10.09 8.75 -14.55
CA LYS A 21 -10.92 8.06 -15.55
C LYS A 21 -10.14 7.12 -16.46
N GLU A 22 -8.87 7.43 -16.70
CA GLU A 22 -8.01 6.67 -17.59
C GLU A 22 -7.06 5.73 -16.83
N ALA A 23 -6.91 5.95 -15.51
CA ALA A 23 -6.03 5.16 -14.66
C ALA A 23 -6.67 3.83 -14.26
N GLU A 24 -5.90 2.76 -14.29
CA GLU A 24 -6.32 1.47 -13.72
C GLU A 24 -6.14 1.44 -12.21
N TYR A 25 -5.08 2.06 -11.72
CA TYR A 25 -4.73 2.11 -10.29
C TYR A 25 -4.40 3.54 -9.86
N VAL A 26 -4.69 3.84 -8.60
CA VAL A 26 -4.18 5.01 -7.88
C VAL A 26 -3.56 4.56 -6.56
N LEU A 27 -2.36 5.04 -6.27
CA LEU A 27 -1.66 4.79 -5.01
C LEU A 27 -1.81 6.02 -4.11
N LEU A 28 -2.34 5.80 -2.92
CA LEU A 28 -2.50 6.81 -1.87
C LEU A 28 -1.59 6.47 -0.68
N GLN A 29 -1.09 7.50 -0.02
CA GLN A 29 -0.36 7.43 1.24
C GLN A 29 -1.03 8.31 2.28
N LEU A 30 -0.71 8.12 3.56
CA LEU A 30 -1.32 8.89 4.66
C LEU A 30 -0.49 10.13 5.04
N GLU A 31 0.33 10.64 4.10
CA GLU A 31 1.13 11.86 4.29
C GLU A 31 0.39 13.16 3.93
N VAL A 32 -0.75 13.04 3.27
CA VAL A 32 -1.59 14.19 2.88
C VAL A 32 -2.80 14.30 3.80
N ASN A 33 -3.53 15.43 3.71
CA ASN A 33 -4.75 15.58 4.49
C ASN A 33 -5.79 14.52 4.11
N GLN A 34 -6.47 13.99 5.13
CA GLN A 34 -7.37 12.85 5.00
C GLN A 34 -8.52 13.14 4.04
N GLU A 35 -9.09 14.34 4.07
CA GLU A 35 -10.18 14.76 3.19
C GLU A 35 -9.81 14.66 1.71
N ALA A 36 -8.55 14.97 1.36
CA ALA A 36 -8.06 14.82 0.00
C ALA A 36 -7.99 13.34 -0.40
N ASN A 37 -7.44 12.46 0.47
CA ASN A 37 -7.39 11.03 0.23
C ASN A 37 -8.79 10.42 0.07
N GLU A 38 -9.73 10.79 0.95
CA GLU A 38 -11.12 10.30 0.90
C GLU A 38 -11.81 10.70 -0.41
N LEU A 39 -11.63 11.94 -0.86
CA LEU A 39 -12.20 12.42 -2.11
C LEU A 39 -11.55 11.76 -3.34
N VAL A 40 -10.21 11.58 -3.34
CA VAL A 40 -9.54 10.83 -4.43
C VAL A 40 -10.04 9.39 -4.49
N ALA A 41 -10.17 8.72 -3.34
CA ALA A 41 -10.68 7.35 -3.29
C ALA A 41 -12.12 7.25 -3.80
N GLU A 42 -12.98 8.22 -3.46
CA GLU A 42 -14.37 8.30 -3.96
C GLU A 42 -14.40 8.47 -5.48
N LEU A 43 -13.65 9.43 -6.02
CA LEU A 43 -13.57 9.66 -7.46
C LEU A 43 -12.98 8.47 -8.21
N ALA A 44 -11.94 7.84 -7.68
CA ALA A 44 -11.34 6.64 -8.24
C ALA A 44 -12.37 5.50 -8.34
N CYS A 45 -13.07 5.20 -7.25
CA CYS A 45 -14.12 4.18 -7.23
C CYS A 45 -15.25 4.48 -8.23
N LYS A 46 -15.69 5.76 -8.34
CA LYS A 46 -16.70 6.21 -9.29
C LYS A 46 -16.31 5.89 -10.74
N HIS A 47 -15.02 5.93 -11.06
CA HIS A 47 -14.50 5.68 -12.41
C HIS A 47 -13.94 4.27 -12.62
N GLY A 48 -14.03 3.40 -11.61
CA GLY A 48 -13.52 2.03 -11.70
C GLY A 48 -12.01 1.91 -11.56
N CYS A 49 -11.33 2.99 -11.16
CA CYS A 49 -9.91 2.97 -10.83
C CYS A 49 -9.70 2.29 -9.47
N LYS A 50 -8.78 1.33 -9.40
CA LYS A 50 -8.50 0.57 -8.19
C LYS A 50 -7.63 1.37 -7.23
N VAL A 51 -8.11 1.57 -6.00
CA VAL A 51 -7.39 2.31 -4.96
C VAL A 51 -6.45 1.39 -4.21
N ILE A 52 -5.15 1.67 -4.24
CA ILE A 52 -4.14 1.05 -3.41
C ILE A 52 -3.77 2.04 -2.30
N VAL A 53 -3.85 1.61 -1.04
CA VAL A 53 -3.51 2.45 0.11
C VAL A 53 -2.25 1.91 0.78
N ASN A 54 -1.16 2.66 0.66
CA ASN A 54 -0.01 2.51 1.53
C ASN A 54 -0.30 3.26 2.83
N THR A 55 -0.39 2.55 3.93
CA THR A 55 -0.80 3.11 5.22
C THR A 55 0.33 3.83 5.97
N ALA A 56 1.38 4.20 5.28
CA ALA A 56 2.53 4.95 5.80
C ALA A 56 2.35 6.47 5.61
N PRO A 57 2.79 7.28 6.59
CA PRO A 57 2.97 6.88 7.99
C PRO A 57 1.62 6.57 8.62
N TYR A 58 1.62 5.77 9.71
CA TYR A 58 0.37 5.49 10.39
C TYR A 58 -0.41 6.77 10.72
N ALA A 59 -1.67 6.77 10.32
CA ALA A 59 -2.68 7.74 10.72
C ALA A 59 -4.01 6.98 10.90
N PRO A 60 -4.91 7.45 11.78
CA PRO A 60 -6.24 6.87 11.89
C PRO A 60 -6.96 6.91 10.55
N VAL A 61 -7.52 5.77 10.15
CA VAL A 61 -8.30 5.62 8.92
C VAL A 61 -9.73 5.23 9.25
N THR A 62 -10.69 5.75 8.51
CA THR A 62 -12.11 5.41 8.70
C THR A 62 -12.44 4.08 8.00
N ASP A 63 -13.44 3.37 8.54
CA ASP A 63 -13.97 2.17 7.87
C ASP A 63 -14.52 2.50 6.48
N GLU A 64 -15.06 3.70 6.30
CA GLU A 64 -15.54 4.19 5.01
C GLU A 64 -14.38 4.34 4.00
N PHE A 65 -13.25 4.93 4.41
CA PHE A 65 -12.07 5.04 3.55
C PHE A 65 -11.52 3.66 3.18
N LEU A 66 -11.38 2.75 4.16
CA LEU A 66 -10.93 1.38 3.92
C LEU A 66 -11.86 0.63 2.95
N SER A 67 -13.17 0.85 3.01
CA SER A 67 -14.13 0.20 2.12
C SER A 67 -13.94 0.56 0.64
N LYS A 68 -13.30 1.69 0.36
CA LYS A 68 -12.94 2.15 -1.00
C LYS A 68 -11.60 1.55 -1.50
N ALA A 69 -10.78 1.01 -0.58
CA ALA A 69 -9.51 0.42 -0.95
C ALA A 69 -9.69 -0.94 -1.64
N TYR A 70 -9.14 -1.06 -2.86
CA TYR A 70 -8.97 -2.36 -3.48
C TYR A 70 -7.87 -3.16 -2.78
N MET A 71 -6.76 -2.49 -2.43
CA MET A 71 -5.60 -3.10 -1.80
C MET A 71 -5.05 -2.20 -0.69
N VAL A 72 -4.54 -2.80 0.38
CA VAL A 72 -3.76 -2.12 1.41
C VAL A 72 -2.36 -2.71 1.51
N THR A 73 -1.36 -1.86 1.78
CA THR A 73 0.05 -2.27 1.86
C THR A 73 0.74 -1.78 3.13
N PRO A 74 0.19 -2.06 4.34
CA PRO A 74 0.85 -1.72 5.60
C PRO A 74 2.19 -2.46 5.78
N ASN A 75 3.07 -1.90 6.61
CA ASN A 75 4.09 -2.70 7.25
C ASN A 75 3.53 -3.38 8.51
N GLU A 76 4.33 -4.21 9.18
CA GLU A 76 3.91 -4.95 10.38
C GLU A 76 3.46 -4.05 11.54
N VAL A 77 4.08 -2.88 11.69
CA VAL A 77 3.75 -1.92 12.75
C VAL A 77 2.44 -1.20 12.43
N GLU A 78 2.30 -0.72 11.21
CA GLU A 78 1.08 -0.06 10.73
C GLU A 78 -0.11 -1.03 10.77
N ALA A 79 0.10 -2.29 10.36
CA ALA A 79 -0.93 -3.32 10.45
C ALA A 79 -1.38 -3.55 11.89
N GLU A 80 -0.44 -3.62 12.86
CA GLU A 80 -0.76 -3.74 14.28
C GLU A 80 -1.52 -2.52 14.80
N GLU A 81 -1.09 -1.31 14.44
CA GLU A 81 -1.71 -0.06 14.87
C GLU A 81 -3.14 0.10 14.34
N ILE A 82 -3.40 -0.32 13.09
CA ILE A 82 -4.74 -0.25 12.49
C ILE A 82 -5.65 -1.36 13.01
N THR A 83 -5.13 -2.58 13.14
CA THR A 83 -5.97 -3.77 13.41
C THR A 83 -6.02 -4.16 14.88
N GLY A 84 -5.05 -3.69 15.69
CA GLY A 84 -4.84 -4.16 17.06
C GLY A 84 -4.22 -5.57 17.14
N VAL A 85 -3.79 -6.15 16.01
CA VAL A 85 -3.23 -7.50 15.92
C VAL A 85 -1.72 -7.45 15.69
N PRO A 86 -0.87 -7.86 16.65
CA PRO A 86 0.57 -7.94 16.46
C PRO A 86 0.95 -8.95 15.37
N VAL A 87 1.63 -8.49 14.32
CA VAL A 87 1.99 -9.33 13.16
C VAL A 87 3.38 -9.96 13.36
N LYS A 88 3.41 -11.20 13.83
CA LYS A 88 4.65 -11.93 14.16
C LYS A 88 4.94 -13.10 13.23
N ASP A 89 3.91 -13.71 12.68
CA ASP A 89 3.95 -14.92 11.87
C ASP A 89 2.80 -14.94 10.85
N LEU A 90 2.70 -16.02 10.07
CA LEU A 90 1.65 -16.20 9.06
C LEU A 90 0.25 -16.15 9.68
N GLU A 91 0.04 -16.77 10.83
CA GLU A 91 -1.30 -16.86 11.44
C GLU A 91 -1.76 -15.51 12.00
N SER A 92 -0.86 -14.73 12.56
CA SER A 92 -1.18 -13.36 13.00
C SER A 92 -1.38 -12.41 11.81
N ALA A 93 -0.62 -12.57 10.72
CA ALA A 93 -0.82 -11.82 9.49
C ALA A 93 -2.21 -12.09 8.86
N LYS A 94 -2.66 -13.35 8.85
CA LYS A 94 -4.02 -13.71 8.41
C LYS A 94 -5.11 -13.05 9.26
N LYS A 95 -4.92 -12.98 10.58
CA LYS A 95 -5.86 -12.28 11.47
C LYS A 95 -5.91 -10.78 11.19
N ALA A 96 -4.77 -10.16 10.95
CA ALA A 96 -4.72 -8.76 10.54
C ALA A 96 -5.39 -8.55 9.17
N ALA A 97 -5.19 -9.45 8.21
CA ALA A 97 -5.85 -9.38 6.91
C ALA A 97 -7.37 -9.52 7.02
N ALA A 98 -7.89 -10.37 7.91
CA ALA A 98 -9.32 -10.53 8.14
C ALA A 98 -9.98 -9.20 8.56
N TYR A 99 -9.30 -8.40 9.38
CA TYR A 99 -9.77 -7.06 9.76
C TYR A 99 -10.03 -6.15 8.56
N PHE A 100 -9.13 -6.18 7.57
CA PHE A 100 -9.26 -5.38 6.35
C PHE A 100 -10.36 -5.94 5.43
N TYR A 101 -10.47 -7.26 5.32
CA TYR A 101 -11.54 -7.90 4.54
C TYR A 101 -12.93 -7.59 5.10
N ASP A 102 -13.09 -7.59 6.41
CA ASP A 102 -14.36 -7.24 7.07
C ASP A 102 -14.79 -5.79 6.74
N ARG A 103 -13.85 -4.94 6.32
CA ARG A 103 -14.07 -3.54 5.91
C ARG A 103 -14.15 -3.35 4.39
N GLY A 104 -14.13 -4.43 3.63
CA GLY A 104 -14.36 -4.40 2.20
C GLY A 104 -13.12 -4.36 1.32
N VAL A 105 -11.90 -4.28 1.90
CA VAL A 105 -10.64 -4.43 1.16
C VAL A 105 -10.61 -5.77 0.44
N LYS A 106 -10.02 -5.83 -0.78
CA LYS A 106 -10.00 -7.05 -1.61
C LYS A 106 -8.67 -7.78 -1.57
N GLU A 107 -7.58 -7.06 -1.39
CA GLU A 107 -6.20 -7.56 -1.42
C GLU A 107 -5.44 -7.01 -0.22
N VAL A 108 -4.71 -7.84 0.49
CA VAL A 108 -3.91 -7.39 1.65
C VAL A 108 -2.47 -7.83 1.49
N LEU A 109 -1.56 -6.87 1.47
CA LEU A 109 -0.13 -7.10 1.50
C LEU A 109 0.43 -6.50 2.79
N ILE A 110 1.17 -7.28 3.59
CA ILE A 110 1.82 -6.75 4.79
C ILE A 110 3.33 -6.93 4.62
N THR A 111 4.07 -5.83 4.55
CA THR A 111 5.54 -5.90 4.48
C THR A 111 6.11 -6.24 5.85
N LEU A 112 7.00 -7.24 5.90
CA LEU A 112 7.53 -7.84 7.13
C LEU A 112 9.05 -7.64 7.26
N GLY A 113 9.58 -6.56 6.66
CA GLY A 113 11.00 -6.27 6.60
C GLY A 113 11.79 -7.43 6.00
N SER A 114 12.83 -7.90 6.68
CA SER A 114 13.69 -9.00 6.21
C SER A 114 12.99 -10.35 6.12
N ARG A 115 11.79 -10.50 6.67
CA ARG A 115 10.99 -11.72 6.59
C ARG A 115 10.23 -11.86 5.27
N GLY A 116 10.13 -10.78 4.49
CA GLY A 116 9.43 -10.76 3.20
C GLY A 116 8.10 -10.01 3.24
N VAL A 117 7.13 -10.48 2.48
CA VAL A 117 5.81 -9.87 2.34
C VAL A 117 4.73 -10.93 2.52
N PHE A 118 3.84 -10.74 3.48
CA PHE A 118 2.59 -11.51 3.53
C PHE A 118 1.67 -11.01 2.42
N VAL A 119 1.14 -11.96 1.66
CA VAL A 119 0.20 -11.72 0.57
C VAL A 119 -1.06 -12.51 0.83
N SER A 120 -2.20 -11.84 0.83
CA SER A 120 -3.52 -12.46 0.88
C SER A 120 -4.34 -11.95 -0.30
N SER A 121 -4.65 -12.85 -1.24
CA SER A 121 -5.30 -12.55 -2.50
C SER A 121 -6.01 -13.78 -3.06
N GLY A 122 -7.26 -13.61 -3.50
CA GLY A 122 -8.02 -14.67 -4.16
C GLY A 122 -8.19 -15.95 -3.34
N GLY A 123 -8.16 -15.86 -2.01
CA GLY A 123 -8.24 -17.01 -1.09
C GLY A 123 -6.90 -17.75 -0.87
N ARG A 124 -5.81 -17.27 -1.45
CA ARG A 124 -4.46 -17.76 -1.21
C ARG A 124 -3.72 -16.81 -0.25
N GLU A 125 -3.02 -17.39 0.72
CA GLU A 125 -2.31 -16.64 1.76
C GLU A 125 -0.94 -17.25 2.01
N GLU A 126 0.12 -16.49 1.78
CA GLU A 126 1.49 -16.94 2.04
C GLU A 126 2.43 -15.76 2.31
N ILE A 127 3.60 -16.07 2.86
CA ILE A 127 4.70 -15.11 2.97
C ILE A 127 5.67 -15.37 1.80
N ILE A 128 5.82 -14.36 0.92
CA ILE A 128 6.85 -14.36 -0.11
C ILE A 128 8.14 -13.86 0.53
N PRO A 129 9.22 -14.66 0.55
CA PRO A 129 10.47 -14.25 1.16
C PRO A 129 11.11 -13.10 0.40
N CYS A 130 11.78 -12.18 1.12
CA CYS A 130 12.56 -11.12 0.50
C CYS A 130 13.87 -11.65 -0.12
N PHE A 131 14.47 -10.84 -0.99
CA PHE A 131 15.83 -11.08 -1.47
C PHE A 131 16.84 -10.79 -0.34
N LYS A 132 17.81 -11.67 -0.17
CA LYS A 132 18.89 -11.48 0.81
C LYS A 132 19.92 -10.53 0.22
N VAL A 133 20.02 -9.36 0.80
CA VAL A 133 20.97 -8.31 0.41
C VAL A 133 21.61 -7.69 1.66
N GLU A 134 22.75 -7.05 1.49
CA GLU A 134 23.35 -6.24 2.54
C GLU A 134 22.70 -4.84 2.49
N ALA A 135 21.91 -4.53 3.52
CA ALA A 135 21.22 -3.25 3.60
C ALA A 135 22.19 -2.18 4.12
N VAL A 136 22.27 -1.06 3.39
CA VAL A 136 23.02 0.14 3.75
C VAL A 136 22.08 1.18 4.36
N ASP A 137 20.93 1.40 3.72
CA ASP A 137 19.90 2.34 4.17
C ASP A 137 18.52 1.80 3.80
N THR A 138 17.63 1.68 4.77
CA THR A 138 16.27 1.17 4.57
C THR A 138 15.25 2.27 4.30
N THR A 139 15.68 3.53 4.29
CA THR A 139 14.81 4.67 3.97
C THR A 139 14.27 4.56 2.55
N GLY A 140 12.94 4.73 2.39
CA GLY A 140 12.29 4.63 1.08
C GLY A 140 12.09 3.21 0.54
N ALA A 141 12.45 2.16 1.31
CA ALA A 141 12.22 0.77 0.87
C ALA A 141 10.73 0.47 0.62
N GLY A 142 9.84 1.04 1.44
CA GLY A 142 8.39 0.96 1.27
C GLY A 142 7.93 1.66 0.00
N ASP A 143 8.48 2.84 -0.31
CA ASP A 143 8.15 3.59 -1.52
C ASP A 143 8.62 2.84 -2.77
N ALA A 144 9.85 2.30 -2.74
CA ALA A 144 10.38 1.48 -3.82
C ALA A 144 9.54 0.21 -4.03
N PHE A 145 9.09 -0.44 -2.94
CA PHE A 145 8.18 -1.58 -3.01
C PHE A 145 6.84 -1.19 -3.66
N ASN A 146 6.17 -0.15 -3.17
CA ASN A 146 4.86 0.27 -3.68
C ASN A 146 4.94 0.78 -5.13
N GLY A 147 5.99 1.51 -5.49
CA GLY A 147 6.25 1.93 -6.87
C GLY A 147 6.46 0.73 -7.80
N GLY A 148 7.26 -0.26 -7.37
CA GLY A 148 7.49 -1.49 -8.12
C GLY A 148 6.22 -2.35 -8.25
N LEU A 149 5.43 -2.44 -7.18
CA LEU A 149 4.16 -3.15 -7.17
C LEU A 149 3.20 -2.55 -8.21
N LEU A 150 3.02 -1.23 -8.16
CA LEU A 150 2.13 -0.51 -9.07
C LEU A 150 2.58 -0.67 -10.52
N ALA A 151 3.89 -0.53 -10.81
CA ALA A 151 4.43 -0.72 -12.15
C ALA A 151 4.16 -2.14 -12.68
N ALA A 152 4.42 -3.17 -11.88
CA ALA A 152 4.20 -4.55 -12.29
C ALA A 152 2.71 -4.88 -12.52
N LEU A 153 1.81 -4.37 -11.66
CA LEU A 153 0.37 -4.53 -11.83
C LEU A 153 -0.13 -3.83 -13.10
N SER A 154 0.37 -2.62 -13.39
CA SER A 154 0.01 -1.88 -14.61
C SER A 154 0.50 -2.54 -15.90
N GLU A 155 1.53 -3.40 -15.82
CA GLU A 155 1.99 -4.25 -16.91
C GLU A 155 1.14 -5.55 -17.06
N GLY A 156 0.11 -5.73 -16.22
CA GLY A 156 -0.77 -6.90 -16.26
C GLY A 156 -0.19 -8.15 -15.61
N ARG A 157 0.86 -8.03 -14.79
CA ARG A 157 1.38 -9.16 -14.01
C ARG A 157 0.39 -9.55 -12.92
N ASP A 158 0.34 -10.82 -12.57
CA ASP A 158 -0.44 -11.25 -11.42
C ASP A 158 0.17 -10.72 -10.10
N ILE A 159 -0.61 -10.74 -9.04
CA ILE A 159 -0.19 -10.18 -7.74
C ILE A 159 1.08 -10.85 -7.18
N TRP A 160 1.26 -12.14 -7.43
CA TRP A 160 2.39 -12.92 -6.92
C TRP A 160 3.70 -12.54 -7.64
N GLU A 161 3.62 -12.33 -8.95
CA GLU A 161 4.73 -11.82 -9.77
C GLU A 161 5.02 -10.35 -9.43
N ALA A 162 3.98 -9.53 -9.27
CA ALA A 162 4.11 -8.13 -8.92
C ALA A 162 4.80 -7.92 -7.57
N VAL A 163 4.43 -8.70 -6.53
CA VAL A 163 5.08 -8.65 -5.22
C VAL A 163 6.55 -9.08 -5.29
N ARG A 164 6.89 -10.10 -6.08
CA ARG A 164 8.29 -10.51 -6.26
C ARG A 164 9.10 -9.42 -6.93
N PHE A 165 8.56 -8.79 -7.98
CA PHE A 165 9.20 -7.67 -8.66
C PHE A 165 9.40 -6.48 -7.71
N ALA A 166 8.37 -6.09 -6.97
CA ALA A 166 8.40 -5.04 -5.97
C ALA A 166 9.45 -5.30 -4.87
N SER A 167 9.51 -6.55 -4.37
CA SER A 167 10.51 -6.96 -3.39
C SER A 167 11.93 -6.88 -3.93
N GLY A 168 12.13 -7.19 -5.22
CA GLY A 168 13.41 -7.03 -5.91
C GLY A 168 13.85 -5.57 -5.98
N LEU A 169 12.92 -4.67 -6.34
CA LEU A 169 13.20 -3.24 -6.40
C LEU A 169 13.52 -2.66 -5.01
N ALA A 170 12.74 -3.02 -3.99
CA ALA A 170 13.02 -2.64 -2.61
C ALA A 170 14.40 -3.17 -2.13
N ALA A 171 14.75 -4.41 -2.49
CA ALA A 171 16.05 -4.96 -2.17
C ALA A 171 17.21 -4.22 -2.85
N LEU A 172 17.02 -3.71 -4.05
CA LEU A 172 18.01 -2.88 -4.74
C LEU A 172 18.12 -1.49 -4.09
N SER A 173 17.01 -0.88 -3.69
CA SER A 173 17.00 0.46 -3.08
C SER A 173 17.77 0.48 -1.77
N VAL A 174 17.62 -0.53 -0.90
CA VAL A 174 18.28 -0.55 0.42
C VAL A 174 19.80 -0.76 0.38
N GLN A 175 20.38 -1.09 -0.78
CA GLN A 175 21.82 -1.26 -0.95
C GLN A 175 22.57 0.06 -1.18
N LYS A 176 21.87 1.17 -1.25
CA LYS A 176 22.43 2.51 -1.47
C LYS A 176 21.98 3.45 -0.37
N MET A 177 22.78 4.50 -0.14
CA MET A 177 22.40 5.59 0.76
C MET A 177 21.37 6.48 0.08
N GLY A 178 20.31 6.85 0.80
CA GLY A 178 19.25 7.74 0.32
C GLY A 178 18.12 7.01 -0.41
N THR A 179 17.17 7.77 -0.93
CA THR A 179 15.90 7.28 -1.52
C THR A 179 15.88 7.24 -3.04
N THR A 180 17.04 7.45 -3.69
CA THR A 180 17.15 7.49 -5.17
C THR A 180 18.22 6.54 -5.68
#